data_f2f7415d9bc3b31ffdc2060683140889
#
_entry.id   f2f7415d9bc3b31ffdc2060683140889
#
_cell.length_a   1.000
_cell.length_b   1.000
_cell.length_c   1.000
_cell.angle_alpha   90.00
_cell.angle_beta   90.00
_cell.angle_gamma   90.00
#
_symmetry.space_group_name_H-M   'P 1'
#
loop_
_entity.id
_entity.type
_entity.pdbx_description
1 polymer ?
#
loop_
_entity_poly.entity_id
_entity_poly.type
_entity_poly.pdbx_seq_one_letter_code
_entity_poly.pdbx_strand_id
1 'polypeptide(L)'
;ILSVIGMMGIAGWMKFILNAATFNSFLMLSALTIAHCVHIMSTQKINMRLGKNKKDSVDESLRVNLQPVFMTAITTAIGFLTMHFSEAPPFRELGYMMAFGNIILFIHAVITLPALLVILPGKEKSVGESKSETVMEQLSHFVIKNRKTLLIFNGFFIIFLSLGITQIRLDDTWTKYFDKRFEIRSHSDFVQNNLTGLDTIEYSIPSGEPDGINDPEYWRKLEKLSDRIRQEPNVNHVTSLSDIIKRLNKAMNGDNPDFYSIPESRELVAQYLLLYELSVPFGLDLNDRINVNKSATRFTVTLQNASNDDLRELDQIIQSYFDNELP
;
A
#
# COMPACT_ATOMS: atom_id res chain seq x y z
N ILE A 1 -22.54 1.27 -15.69
CA ILE A 1 -22.84 2.44 -14.89
C ILE A 1 -23.73 2.09 -13.70
N LEU A 2 -24.93 1.46 -13.88
CA LEU A 2 -25.85 1.13 -12.79
C LEU A 2 -25.19 0.30 -11.67
N SER A 3 -24.37 -0.68 -12.01
CA SER A 3 -23.68 -1.52 -11.03
C SER A 3 -22.68 -0.71 -10.20
N VAL A 4 -21.98 0.24 -10.82
CA VAL A 4 -21.05 1.14 -10.13
C VAL A 4 -21.82 2.09 -9.17
N ILE A 5 -22.94 2.65 -9.63
CA ILE A 5 -23.79 3.51 -8.79
C ILE A 5 -24.33 2.69 -7.59
N GLY A 6 -24.79 1.46 -7.82
CA GLY A 6 -25.27 0.59 -6.74
C GLY A 6 -24.19 0.24 -5.73
N MET A 7 -22.98 -0.09 -6.18
CA MET A 7 -21.81 -0.31 -5.32
C MET A 7 -21.51 0.92 -4.47
N MET A 8 -21.50 2.09 -5.08
CA MET A 8 -21.26 3.38 -4.39
C MET A 8 -22.33 3.70 -3.37
N GLY A 9 -23.60 3.39 -3.68
CA GLY A 9 -24.69 3.55 -2.73
C GLY A 9 -24.49 2.71 -1.47
N ILE A 10 -24.10 1.44 -1.63
CA ILE A 10 -23.79 0.56 -0.48
C ILE A 10 -22.56 1.10 0.28
N ALA A 11 -21.49 1.49 -0.42
CA ALA A 11 -20.30 2.05 0.22
C ALA A 11 -20.62 3.28 1.07
N GLY A 12 -21.50 4.16 0.57
CA GLY A 12 -21.99 5.33 1.30
C GLY A 12 -22.79 4.97 2.56
N TRP A 13 -23.66 3.97 2.46
CA TRP A 13 -24.44 3.50 3.62
C TRP A 13 -23.56 2.83 4.68
N MET A 14 -22.51 2.13 4.27
CA MET A 14 -21.52 1.53 5.16
C MET A 14 -20.48 2.54 5.66
N LYS A 15 -20.56 3.81 5.22
CA LYS A 15 -19.64 4.90 5.59
C LYS A 15 -18.17 4.58 5.25
N PHE A 16 -17.94 3.86 4.17
CA PHE A 16 -16.58 3.61 3.69
C PHE A 16 -15.92 4.90 3.21
N ILE A 17 -14.62 5.02 3.47
CA ILE A 17 -13.83 6.18 3.06
C ILE A 17 -13.28 5.95 1.65
N LEU A 18 -13.52 6.92 0.76
CA LEU A 18 -12.92 6.88 -0.58
C LEU A 18 -11.46 7.34 -0.49
N ASN A 19 -10.56 6.42 -0.75
CA ASN A 19 -9.12 6.63 -0.82
C ASN A 19 -8.55 6.08 -2.14
N ALA A 20 -7.25 6.18 -2.36
CA ALA A 20 -6.61 5.74 -3.59
C ALA A 20 -6.85 4.23 -3.91
N ALA A 21 -6.92 3.37 -2.88
CA ALA A 21 -7.20 1.95 -3.08
C ALA A 21 -8.68 1.72 -3.47
N THR A 22 -9.62 2.25 -2.68
CA THR A 22 -11.07 2.06 -2.91
C THR A 22 -11.53 2.72 -4.21
N PHE A 23 -10.89 3.81 -4.65
CA PHE A 23 -11.19 4.46 -5.93
C PHE A 23 -11.00 3.52 -7.13
N ASN A 24 -10.02 2.62 -7.09
CA ASN A 24 -9.79 1.64 -8.15
C ASN A 24 -10.97 0.69 -8.37
N SER A 25 -11.86 0.52 -7.38
CA SER A 25 -13.08 -0.31 -7.53
C SER A 25 -13.97 0.12 -8.70
N PHE A 26 -14.01 1.42 -9.03
CA PHE A 26 -14.77 1.92 -10.18
C PHE A 26 -14.29 1.32 -11.50
N LEU A 27 -12.98 1.34 -11.72
CA LEU A 27 -12.36 0.82 -12.94
C LEU A 27 -12.53 -0.68 -13.02
N MET A 28 -12.27 -1.39 -11.93
CA MET A 28 -12.37 -2.85 -11.86
C MET A 28 -13.81 -3.33 -12.11
N LEU A 29 -14.78 -2.74 -11.43
CA LEU A 29 -16.18 -3.13 -11.61
C LEU A 29 -16.71 -2.75 -13.00
N SER A 30 -16.27 -1.62 -13.55
CA SER A 30 -16.62 -1.23 -14.92
C SER A 30 -16.11 -2.23 -15.95
N ALA A 31 -14.87 -2.68 -15.83
CA ALA A 31 -14.29 -3.69 -16.71
C ALA A 31 -15.05 -5.02 -16.63
N LEU A 32 -15.36 -5.48 -15.42
CA LEU A 32 -16.16 -6.71 -15.21
C LEU A 32 -17.57 -6.56 -15.77
N THR A 33 -18.19 -5.37 -15.63
CA THR A 33 -19.52 -5.09 -16.20
C THR A 33 -19.51 -5.24 -17.72
N ILE A 34 -18.50 -4.68 -18.38
CA ILE A 34 -18.36 -4.79 -19.83
C ILE A 34 -18.20 -6.26 -20.23
N ALA A 35 -17.37 -7.02 -19.54
CA ALA A 35 -17.14 -8.44 -19.84
C ALA A 35 -18.45 -9.25 -19.77
N HIS A 36 -19.22 -9.12 -18.68
CA HIS A 36 -20.51 -9.81 -18.54
C HIS A 36 -21.51 -9.38 -19.62
N CYS A 37 -21.61 -8.08 -19.90
CA CYS A 37 -22.49 -7.58 -20.96
C CYS A 37 -22.10 -8.14 -22.33
N VAL A 38 -20.81 -8.19 -22.65
CA VAL A 38 -20.32 -8.71 -23.94
C VAL A 38 -20.69 -10.19 -24.12
N HIS A 39 -20.54 -11.02 -23.10
CA HIS A 39 -20.90 -12.42 -23.15
C HIS A 39 -22.40 -12.61 -23.50
N ILE A 40 -23.29 -11.94 -22.77
CA ILE A 40 -24.74 -12.06 -22.98
C ILE A 40 -25.13 -11.48 -24.35
N MET A 41 -24.65 -10.30 -24.70
CA MET A 41 -24.98 -9.64 -25.98
C MET A 41 -24.43 -10.39 -27.20
N SER A 42 -23.25 -11.01 -27.10
CA SER A 42 -22.64 -11.77 -28.18
C SER A 42 -23.45 -13.01 -28.46
N THR A 43 -23.83 -13.79 -27.42
CA THR A 43 -24.67 -14.98 -27.57
C THR A 43 -26.05 -14.62 -28.12
N GLN A 44 -26.66 -13.52 -27.66
CA GLN A 44 -27.93 -13.03 -28.22
C GLN A 44 -27.79 -12.71 -29.72
N LYS A 45 -26.75 -11.97 -30.12
CA LYS A 45 -26.52 -11.64 -31.53
C LYS A 45 -26.33 -12.87 -32.40
N ILE A 46 -25.60 -13.87 -31.92
CA ILE A 46 -25.42 -15.15 -32.65
C ILE A 46 -26.78 -15.83 -32.83
N ASN A 47 -27.60 -15.91 -31.80
CA ASN A 47 -28.94 -16.54 -31.90
C ASN A 47 -29.86 -15.79 -32.87
N MET A 48 -29.82 -14.46 -32.89
CA MET A 48 -30.58 -13.65 -33.86
C MET A 48 -30.09 -13.90 -35.30
N ARG A 49 -28.78 -14.07 -35.53
CA ARG A 49 -28.23 -14.43 -36.85
C ARG A 49 -28.67 -15.82 -37.31
N LEU A 50 -28.88 -16.74 -36.36
CA LEU A 50 -29.41 -18.07 -36.62
C LEU A 50 -30.93 -18.08 -36.86
N GLY A 51 -31.57 -16.90 -36.98
CA GLY A 51 -32.98 -16.74 -37.31
C GLY A 51 -33.93 -16.82 -36.14
N LYS A 52 -33.43 -16.85 -34.88
CA LYS A 52 -34.34 -16.78 -33.72
C LYS A 52 -34.86 -15.35 -33.55
N ASN A 53 -36.10 -15.22 -33.12
CA ASN A 53 -36.65 -13.91 -32.77
C ASN A 53 -35.91 -13.31 -31.57
N LYS A 54 -36.10 -12.04 -31.35
CA LYS A 54 -35.37 -11.28 -30.33
C LYS A 54 -35.56 -11.84 -28.92
N LYS A 55 -36.79 -12.20 -28.55
CA LYS A 55 -37.13 -12.70 -27.21
C LYS A 55 -36.47 -14.07 -26.97
N ASP A 56 -36.63 -15.00 -27.93
CA ASP A 56 -36.03 -16.34 -27.82
C ASP A 56 -34.49 -16.28 -27.83
N SER A 57 -33.89 -15.27 -28.55
CA SER A 57 -32.46 -15.05 -28.57
C SER A 57 -31.92 -14.58 -27.23
N VAL A 58 -32.68 -13.76 -26.49
CA VAL A 58 -32.34 -13.32 -25.15
C VAL A 58 -32.47 -14.47 -24.14
N ASP A 59 -33.58 -15.24 -24.23
CA ASP A 59 -33.79 -16.38 -23.34
C ASP A 59 -32.69 -17.43 -23.48
N GLU A 60 -32.36 -17.83 -24.71
CA GLU A 60 -31.23 -18.74 -24.95
C GLU A 60 -29.89 -18.18 -24.52
N SER A 61 -29.66 -16.87 -24.71
CA SER A 61 -28.44 -16.23 -24.24
C SER A 61 -28.30 -16.29 -22.71
N LEU A 62 -29.38 -16.06 -21.98
CA LEU A 62 -29.41 -16.22 -20.55
C LEU A 62 -29.14 -17.66 -20.14
N ARG A 63 -29.80 -18.61 -20.77
CA ARG A 63 -29.67 -20.05 -20.46
C ARG A 63 -28.22 -20.53 -20.60
N VAL A 64 -27.53 -20.09 -21.64
CA VAL A 64 -26.12 -20.46 -21.89
C VAL A 64 -25.15 -19.73 -20.95
N ASN A 65 -25.38 -18.43 -20.66
CA ASN A 65 -24.42 -17.61 -19.94
C ASN A 65 -24.70 -17.53 -18.44
N LEU A 66 -25.86 -17.94 -17.93
CA LEU A 66 -26.22 -17.82 -16.51
C LEU A 66 -25.17 -18.46 -15.59
N GLN A 67 -24.84 -19.73 -15.87
CA GLN A 67 -23.91 -20.49 -15.06
C GLN A 67 -22.48 -19.90 -15.10
N PRO A 68 -21.86 -19.61 -16.26
CA PRO A 68 -20.56 -18.97 -16.32
C PRO A 68 -20.52 -17.60 -15.62
N VAL A 69 -21.53 -16.75 -15.84
CA VAL A 69 -21.61 -15.41 -15.23
C VAL A 69 -21.78 -15.52 -13.71
N PHE A 70 -22.60 -16.44 -13.22
CA PHE A 70 -22.78 -16.73 -11.81
C PHE A 70 -21.47 -17.19 -11.15
N MET A 71 -20.79 -18.18 -11.76
CA MET A 71 -19.53 -18.71 -11.25
C MET A 71 -18.46 -17.62 -11.20
N THR A 72 -18.35 -16.81 -12.25
CA THR A 72 -17.40 -15.68 -12.28
C THR A 72 -17.72 -14.65 -11.20
N ALA A 73 -18.98 -14.28 -11.02
CA ALA A 73 -19.38 -13.31 -10.02
C ALA A 73 -19.07 -13.81 -8.60
N ILE A 74 -19.40 -15.06 -8.29
CA ILE A 74 -19.17 -15.65 -6.96
C ILE A 74 -17.66 -15.81 -6.66
N THR A 75 -16.90 -16.37 -7.59
CA THR A 75 -15.46 -16.58 -7.39
C THR A 75 -14.73 -15.25 -7.23
N THR A 76 -15.13 -14.23 -8.01
CA THR A 76 -14.58 -12.88 -7.88
C THR A 76 -14.96 -12.24 -6.54
N ALA A 77 -16.22 -12.36 -6.12
CA ALA A 77 -16.66 -11.84 -4.82
C ALA A 77 -15.91 -12.51 -3.67
N ILE A 78 -15.75 -13.83 -3.69
CA ILE A 78 -14.98 -14.56 -2.68
C ILE A 78 -13.51 -14.12 -2.70
N GLY A 79 -12.91 -13.99 -3.90
CA GLY A 79 -11.54 -13.52 -4.05
C GLY A 79 -11.32 -12.14 -3.43
N PHE A 80 -12.24 -11.19 -3.65
CA PHE A 80 -12.14 -9.88 -3.03
C PHE A 80 -12.43 -9.90 -1.52
N LEU A 81 -13.31 -10.79 -1.05
CA LEU A 81 -13.54 -10.96 0.40
C LEU A 81 -12.30 -11.45 1.16
N THR A 82 -11.34 -12.13 0.50
CA THR A 82 -10.08 -12.49 1.18
C THR A 82 -9.27 -11.28 1.61
N MET A 83 -9.50 -10.12 1.02
CA MET A 83 -8.88 -8.86 1.47
C MET A 83 -9.35 -8.42 2.87
N HIS A 84 -10.41 -9.03 3.42
CA HIS A 84 -10.81 -8.86 4.81
C HIS A 84 -9.69 -9.14 5.81
N PHE A 85 -8.80 -10.06 5.50
CA PHE A 85 -7.66 -10.41 6.35
C PHE A 85 -6.49 -9.42 6.25
N SER A 86 -6.58 -8.40 5.40
CA SER A 86 -5.56 -7.34 5.33
C SER A 86 -5.55 -6.51 6.61
N GLU A 87 -4.38 -6.19 7.13
CA GLU A 87 -4.21 -5.28 8.26
C GLU A 87 -4.50 -3.83 7.88
N ALA A 88 -4.36 -3.47 6.60
CA ALA A 88 -4.62 -2.13 6.11
C ALA A 88 -6.11 -1.90 5.81
N PRO A 89 -6.81 -0.99 6.52
CA PRO A 89 -8.24 -0.71 6.36
C PRO A 89 -8.66 -0.39 4.91
N PRO A 90 -7.90 0.39 4.12
CA PRO A 90 -8.27 0.71 2.73
C PRO A 90 -8.45 -0.53 1.84
N PHE A 91 -7.66 -1.56 2.04
CA PHE A 91 -7.78 -2.80 1.26
C PHE A 91 -8.97 -3.65 1.70
N ARG A 92 -9.31 -3.66 2.99
CA ARG A 92 -10.53 -4.32 3.48
C ARG A 92 -11.78 -3.68 2.88
N GLU A 93 -11.84 -2.35 2.88
CA GLU A 93 -12.95 -1.60 2.29
C GLU A 93 -13.07 -1.85 0.78
N LEU A 94 -11.94 -1.86 0.04
CA LEU A 94 -11.90 -2.24 -1.36
C LEU A 94 -12.47 -3.64 -1.57
N GLY A 95 -12.06 -4.60 -0.76
CA GLY A 95 -12.56 -5.98 -0.80
C GLY A 95 -14.08 -6.07 -0.67
N TYR A 96 -14.65 -5.38 0.30
CA TYR A 96 -16.09 -5.32 0.50
C TYR A 96 -16.81 -4.62 -0.65
N MET A 97 -16.32 -3.46 -1.10
CA MET A 97 -16.91 -2.74 -2.23
C MET A 97 -16.96 -3.62 -3.48
N MET A 98 -15.87 -4.32 -3.80
CA MET A 98 -15.81 -5.20 -4.94
C MET A 98 -16.70 -6.43 -4.79
N ALA A 99 -16.80 -7.03 -3.61
CA ALA A 99 -17.67 -8.16 -3.36
C ALA A 99 -19.14 -7.79 -3.55
N PHE A 100 -19.63 -6.72 -2.91
CA PHE A 100 -20.99 -6.22 -3.09
C PHE A 100 -21.23 -5.74 -4.53
N GLY A 101 -20.26 -5.05 -5.12
CA GLY A 101 -20.32 -4.60 -6.51
C GLY A 101 -20.52 -5.75 -7.48
N ASN A 102 -19.84 -6.89 -7.29
CA ASN A 102 -20.01 -8.07 -8.12
C ASN A 102 -21.38 -8.73 -7.97
N ILE A 103 -21.96 -8.75 -6.77
CA ILE A 103 -23.31 -9.26 -6.55
C ILE A 103 -24.33 -8.38 -7.31
N ILE A 104 -24.21 -7.05 -7.18
CA ILE A 104 -25.07 -6.10 -7.90
C ILE A 104 -24.88 -6.26 -9.42
N LEU A 105 -23.64 -6.40 -9.86
CA LEU A 105 -23.31 -6.62 -11.27
C LEU A 105 -23.99 -7.87 -11.81
N PHE A 106 -23.94 -8.99 -11.07
CA PHE A 106 -24.63 -10.22 -11.45
C PHE A 106 -26.14 -10.00 -11.61
N ILE A 107 -26.78 -9.34 -10.64
CA ILE A 107 -28.21 -9.01 -10.69
C ILE A 107 -28.53 -8.18 -11.94
N HIS A 108 -27.73 -7.16 -12.22
CA HIS A 108 -27.93 -6.31 -13.41
C HIS A 108 -27.68 -7.09 -14.72
N ALA A 109 -26.71 -7.97 -14.76
CA ALA A 109 -26.40 -8.78 -15.95
C ALA A 109 -27.53 -9.77 -16.27
N VAL A 110 -28.16 -10.36 -15.24
CA VAL A 110 -29.17 -11.41 -15.41
C VAL A 110 -30.60 -10.86 -15.50
N ILE A 111 -30.87 -9.71 -14.88
CA ILE A 111 -32.23 -9.13 -14.84
C ILE A 111 -32.32 -7.87 -15.70
N THR A 112 -31.52 -6.88 -15.41
CA THR A 112 -31.67 -5.54 -16.02
C THR A 112 -31.22 -5.54 -17.48
N LEU A 113 -30.08 -6.16 -17.80
CA LEU A 113 -29.58 -6.18 -19.17
C LEU A 113 -30.52 -6.93 -20.12
N PRO A 114 -31.02 -8.17 -19.81
CA PRO A 114 -31.97 -8.87 -20.66
C PRO A 114 -33.28 -8.11 -20.84
N ALA A 115 -33.83 -7.51 -19.78
CA ALA A 115 -35.02 -6.68 -19.87
C ALA A 115 -34.83 -5.51 -20.85
N LEU A 116 -33.69 -4.79 -20.74
CA LEU A 116 -33.35 -3.72 -21.67
C LEU A 116 -33.18 -4.22 -23.11
N LEU A 117 -32.54 -5.39 -23.29
CA LEU A 117 -32.35 -5.98 -24.61
C LEU A 117 -33.69 -6.36 -25.28
N VAL A 118 -34.70 -6.73 -24.52
CA VAL A 118 -36.04 -7.03 -25.06
C VAL A 118 -36.80 -5.73 -25.40
N ILE A 119 -36.76 -4.71 -24.55
CA ILE A 119 -37.54 -3.46 -24.69
C ILE A 119 -36.96 -2.54 -25.75
N LEU A 120 -35.63 -2.35 -25.77
CA LEU A 120 -34.98 -1.39 -26.67
C LEU A 120 -35.12 -1.84 -28.14
N PRO A 121 -35.51 -0.96 -29.06
CA PRO A 121 -35.63 -1.31 -30.47
C PRO A 121 -34.24 -1.67 -31.04
N GLY A 122 -34.03 -2.93 -31.35
CA GLY A 122 -32.82 -3.41 -32.06
C GLY A 122 -33.12 -3.55 -33.55
N LYS A 123 -32.37 -2.89 -34.41
CA LYS A 123 -32.42 -3.16 -35.84
C LYS A 123 -31.71 -4.49 -36.12
N GLU A 124 -32.45 -5.45 -36.68
CA GLU A 124 -31.87 -6.65 -37.28
C GLU A 124 -31.02 -6.21 -38.50
N LYS A 125 -29.74 -6.00 -38.32
CA LYS A 125 -28.83 -6.00 -39.45
C LYS A 125 -28.44 -7.44 -39.70
N SER A 126 -28.89 -7.99 -40.81
CA SER A 126 -28.25 -9.15 -41.43
C SER A 126 -26.80 -8.77 -41.68
N VAL A 127 -25.91 -9.24 -40.85
CA VAL A 127 -24.50 -8.97 -41.00
C VAL A 127 -23.94 -10.10 -41.85
N GLY A 128 -23.54 -9.77 -43.07
CA GLY A 128 -22.72 -10.65 -43.90
C GLY A 128 -21.46 -11.07 -43.13
N GLU A 129 -20.81 -12.13 -43.57
CA GLU A 129 -19.56 -12.65 -42.99
C GLU A 129 -18.59 -11.53 -42.65
N SER A 130 -18.31 -11.35 -41.41
CA SER A 130 -17.41 -10.31 -40.95
C SER A 130 -15.96 -10.78 -41.20
N LYS A 131 -15.11 -9.91 -41.74
CA LYS A 131 -13.63 -10.15 -41.82
C LYS A 131 -13.05 -10.67 -40.51
N SER A 132 -13.66 -10.30 -39.37
CA SER A 132 -13.30 -10.78 -38.04
C SER A 132 -13.54 -12.28 -37.84
N GLU A 133 -14.55 -12.85 -38.47
CA GLU A 133 -14.86 -14.30 -38.38
C GLU A 133 -13.77 -15.10 -39.10
N THR A 134 -13.35 -14.68 -40.29
CA THR A 134 -12.26 -15.31 -41.04
C THR A 134 -10.92 -15.28 -40.29
N VAL A 135 -10.59 -14.17 -39.65
CA VAL A 135 -9.35 -14.04 -38.85
C VAL A 135 -9.41 -14.96 -37.63
N MET A 136 -10.55 -15.03 -36.94
CA MET A 136 -10.71 -15.89 -35.78
C MET A 136 -10.67 -17.38 -36.14
N GLU A 137 -11.22 -17.76 -37.28
CA GLU A 137 -11.13 -19.11 -37.81
C GLU A 137 -9.71 -19.53 -38.19
N GLN A 138 -8.98 -18.65 -38.85
CA GLN A 138 -7.56 -18.84 -39.16
C GLN A 138 -6.71 -18.98 -37.88
N LEU A 139 -6.95 -18.14 -36.89
CA LEU A 139 -6.28 -18.22 -35.59
C LEU A 139 -6.59 -19.56 -34.90
N SER A 140 -7.86 -19.99 -34.90
CA SER A 140 -8.28 -21.28 -34.31
C SER A 140 -7.53 -22.43 -34.96
N HIS A 141 -7.51 -22.47 -36.29
CA HIS A 141 -6.81 -23.52 -37.06
C HIS A 141 -5.28 -23.49 -36.75
N PHE A 142 -4.66 -22.31 -36.70
CA PHE A 142 -3.25 -22.19 -36.35
C PHE A 142 -2.94 -22.72 -34.95
N VAL A 143 -3.76 -22.35 -33.95
CA VAL A 143 -3.61 -22.80 -32.55
C VAL A 143 -3.79 -24.32 -32.43
N ILE A 144 -4.84 -24.89 -33.06
CA ILE A 144 -5.07 -26.31 -33.01
C ILE A 144 -3.96 -27.10 -33.70
N LYS A 145 -3.53 -26.65 -34.88
CA LYS A 145 -2.44 -27.26 -35.63
C LYS A 145 -1.13 -27.27 -34.87
N ASN A 146 -0.78 -26.15 -34.22
CA ASN A 146 0.53 -25.96 -33.57
C ASN A 146 0.45 -26.11 -32.03
N ARG A 147 -0.62 -26.71 -31.48
CA ARG A 147 -0.90 -26.75 -30.03
C ARG A 147 0.28 -27.17 -29.13
N LYS A 148 1.04 -28.21 -29.55
CA LYS A 148 2.18 -28.70 -28.77
C LYS A 148 3.33 -27.68 -28.73
N THR A 149 3.68 -27.13 -29.88
CA THR A 149 4.74 -26.14 -30.01
C THR A 149 4.40 -24.86 -29.26
N LEU A 150 3.14 -24.39 -29.40
CA LEU A 150 2.65 -23.21 -28.68
C LEU A 150 2.65 -23.42 -27.16
N LEU A 151 2.29 -24.63 -26.70
CA LEU A 151 2.27 -24.94 -25.27
C LEU A 151 3.70 -24.95 -24.68
N ILE A 152 4.65 -25.57 -25.38
CA ILE A 152 6.08 -25.57 -24.99
C ILE A 152 6.63 -24.13 -25.00
N PHE A 153 6.37 -23.38 -26.06
CA PHE A 153 6.82 -21.99 -26.18
C PHE A 153 6.23 -21.12 -25.06
N ASN A 154 4.94 -21.24 -24.79
CA ASN A 154 4.28 -20.49 -23.74
C ASN A 154 4.81 -20.87 -22.35
N GLY A 155 5.05 -22.17 -22.10
CA GLY A 155 5.70 -22.63 -20.87
C GLY A 155 7.08 -21.99 -20.67
N PHE A 156 7.90 -22.01 -21.71
CA PHE A 156 9.22 -21.37 -21.68
C PHE A 156 9.13 -19.85 -21.46
N PHE A 157 8.16 -19.21 -22.12
CA PHE A 157 7.92 -17.77 -22.00
C PHE A 157 7.48 -17.38 -20.59
N ILE A 158 6.61 -18.19 -19.97
CA ILE A 158 6.19 -17.96 -18.58
C ILE A 158 7.38 -18.10 -17.61
N ILE A 159 8.22 -19.14 -17.78
CA ILE A 159 9.42 -19.32 -16.96
C ILE A 159 10.36 -18.12 -17.12
N PHE A 160 10.59 -17.68 -18.37
CA PHE A 160 11.41 -16.51 -18.64
C PHE A 160 10.89 -15.24 -17.97
N LEU A 161 9.57 -14.99 -18.05
CA LEU A 161 8.96 -13.85 -17.39
C LEU A 161 9.03 -13.96 -15.86
N SER A 162 8.91 -15.19 -15.30
CA SER A 162 9.00 -15.42 -13.87
C SER A 162 10.37 -15.06 -13.29
N LEU A 163 11.44 -15.12 -14.07
CA LEU A 163 12.76 -14.63 -13.64
C LEU A 163 12.75 -13.14 -13.32
N GLY A 164 11.86 -12.36 -13.96
CA GLY A 164 11.69 -10.94 -13.65
C GLY A 164 11.13 -10.66 -12.26
N ILE A 165 10.46 -11.61 -11.64
CA ILE A 165 9.89 -11.45 -10.29
C ILE A 165 10.98 -11.16 -9.26
N THR A 166 12.17 -11.75 -9.45
CA THR A 166 13.31 -11.53 -8.54
C THR A 166 13.89 -10.11 -8.59
N GLN A 167 13.50 -9.31 -9.60
CA GLN A 167 13.92 -7.92 -9.76
C GLN A 167 12.89 -6.91 -9.24
N ILE A 168 11.74 -7.39 -8.75
CA ILE A 168 10.72 -6.51 -8.20
C ILE A 168 11.22 -5.94 -6.86
N ARG A 169 11.31 -4.62 -6.79
CA ARG A 169 11.59 -3.89 -5.55
C ARG A 169 10.29 -3.34 -5.00
N LEU A 170 10.06 -3.59 -3.70
CA LEU A 170 8.96 -3.00 -2.96
C LEU A 170 9.45 -1.66 -2.39
N ASP A 171 9.23 -0.60 -3.14
CA ASP A 171 9.57 0.77 -2.71
C ASP A 171 8.35 1.65 -2.83
N ASP A 172 7.94 2.23 -1.71
CA ASP A 172 6.75 3.06 -1.60
C ASP A 172 7.08 4.44 -1.03
N THR A 173 7.58 5.31 -1.90
CA THR A 173 7.86 6.71 -1.54
C THR A 173 6.66 7.58 -1.94
N TRP A 174 5.84 7.97 -0.97
CA TRP A 174 4.59 8.72 -1.19
C TRP A 174 4.78 10.03 -1.96
N THR A 175 5.91 10.71 -1.79
CA THR A 175 6.23 11.95 -2.52
C THR A 175 6.39 11.71 -4.02
N LYS A 176 6.82 10.51 -4.44
CA LYS A 176 7.00 10.14 -5.85
C LYS A 176 5.69 9.84 -6.60
N TYR A 177 4.55 9.75 -5.91
CA TYR A 177 3.23 9.65 -6.54
C TYR A 177 2.83 10.91 -7.28
N PHE A 178 3.38 12.05 -6.89
CA PHE A 178 3.09 13.33 -7.53
C PHE A 178 4.09 13.62 -8.65
N ASP A 179 3.57 14.08 -9.79
CA ASP A 179 4.40 14.60 -10.88
C ASP A 179 5.18 15.84 -10.42
N LYS A 180 6.37 16.06 -10.97
CA LYS A 180 7.24 17.21 -10.60
C LYS A 180 6.61 18.59 -10.82
N ARG A 181 5.49 18.68 -11.56
CA ARG A 181 4.72 19.91 -11.74
C ARG A 181 3.92 20.33 -10.51
N PHE A 182 3.69 19.41 -9.57
CA PHE A 182 2.97 19.73 -8.33
C PHE A 182 3.95 20.33 -7.31
N GLU A 183 3.53 21.41 -6.67
CA GLU A 183 4.31 22.12 -5.67
C GLU A 183 4.74 21.22 -4.51
N ILE A 184 3.85 20.35 -4.04
CA ILE A 184 4.15 19.37 -2.99
C ILE A 184 5.37 18.52 -3.35
N ARG A 185 5.50 18.09 -4.61
CA ARG A 185 6.63 17.30 -5.07
C ARG A 185 7.91 18.15 -5.14
N SER A 186 7.85 19.32 -5.74
CA SER A 186 9.02 20.19 -5.88
C SER A 186 9.54 20.69 -4.54
N HIS A 187 8.64 21.03 -3.60
CA HIS A 187 9.03 21.45 -2.25
C HIS A 187 9.60 20.30 -1.44
N SER A 188 9.01 19.09 -1.52
CA SER A 188 9.55 17.89 -0.87
C SER A 188 10.95 17.54 -1.39
N ASP A 189 11.13 17.56 -2.72
CA ASP A 189 12.45 17.34 -3.33
C ASP A 189 13.47 18.39 -2.88
N PHE A 190 13.06 19.66 -2.75
CA PHE A 190 13.93 20.73 -2.25
C PHE A 190 14.35 20.48 -0.79
N VAL A 191 13.41 20.19 0.09
CA VAL A 191 13.69 19.91 1.51
C VAL A 191 14.63 18.70 1.62
N GLN A 192 14.35 17.64 0.90
CA GLN A 192 15.11 16.40 0.97
C GLN A 192 16.54 16.55 0.43
N ASN A 193 16.74 17.38 -0.59
CA ASN A 193 18.07 17.58 -1.19
C ASN A 193 18.90 18.67 -0.50
N ASN A 194 18.28 19.61 0.21
CA ASN A 194 18.98 20.80 0.72
C ASN A 194 18.90 21.00 2.24
N LEU A 195 17.92 20.40 2.93
CA LEU A 195 17.68 20.67 4.35
C LEU A 195 17.81 19.40 5.20
N THR A 196 16.90 18.43 5.02
CA THR A 196 16.85 17.21 5.83
C THR A 196 16.11 16.10 5.11
N GLY A 197 16.29 14.86 5.55
CA GLY A 197 15.46 13.72 5.12
C GLY A 197 13.99 13.92 5.49
N LEU A 198 13.09 13.29 4.74
CA LEU A 198 11.65 13.32 4.99
C LEU A 198 11.14 12.06 5.68
N ASP A 199 11.92 10.99 5.63
CA ASP A 199 11.56 9.71 6.23
C ASP A 199 12.19 9.62 7.62
N THR A 200 11.38 9.26 8.62
CA THR A 200 11.84 9.12 10.00
C THR A 200 11.42 7.79 10.57
N ILE A 201 12.32 7.15 11.31
CA ILE A 201 12.01 6.01 12.16
C ILE A 201 12.21 6.43 13.61
N GLU A 202 11.27 6.03 14.45
CA GLU A 202 11.30 6.36 15.86
C GLU A 202 11.30 5.10 16.70
N TYR A 203 12.20 5.09 17.67
CA TYR A 203 12.33 4.00 18.62
C TYR A 203 12.09 4.49 20.03
N SER A 204 11.41 3.68 20.82
CA SER A 204 11.35 3.83 22.28
C SER A 204 12.42 2.91 22.87
N ILE A 205 13.50 3.48 23.38
CA ILE A 205 14.62 2.71 23.93
C ILE A 205 14.46 2.58 25.44
N PRO A 206 14.21 1.36 25.95
CA PRO A 206 14.05 1.15 27.39
C PRO A 206 15.40 1.23 28.12
N SER A 207 15.37 1.66 29.37
CA SER A 207 16.50 1.65 30.31
C SER A 207 16.47 0.44 31.26
N GLY A 208 15.42 -0.39 31.19
CA GLY A 208 15.27 -1.61 31.97
C GLY A 208 14.55 -1.43 33.33
N GLU A 209 14.59 -0.24 33.95
CA GLU A 209 13.96 0.04 35.25
C GLU A 209 13.34 1.45 35.31
N PRO A 210 12.41 1.70 36.20
CA PRO A 210 11.94 3.06 36.49
C PRO A 210 13.09 3.96 36.91
N ASP A 211 13.06 5.24 36.46
CA ASP A 211 14.16 6.20 36.62
C ASP A 211 15.53 5.74 36.09
N GLY A 212 15.56 4.67 35.28
CA GLY A 212 16.78 4.11 34.73
C GLY A 212 17.49 5.04 33.72
N ILE A 213 16.75 5.98 33.12
CA ILE A 213 17.38 7.02 32.27
C ILE A 213 18.32 7.96 33.04
N ASN A 214 18.33 7.92 34.37
CA ASN A 214 19.30 8.70 35.15
C ASN A 214 20.67 7.99 35.20
N ASP A 215 20.79 6.74 34.75
CA ASP A 215 22.04 6.01 34.74
C ASP A 215 22.98 6.51 33.61
N PRO A 216 24.19 6.99 33.91
CA PRO A 216 25.17 7.37 32.89
C PRO A 216 25.49 6.26 31.87
N GLU A 217 25.46 4.98 32.28
CA GLU A 217 25.77 3.88 31.40
C GLU A 217 24.72 3.71 30.29
N TYR A 218 23.44 3.96 30.60
CA TYR A 218 22.38 3.99 29.60
C TYR A 218 22.69 5.02 28.49
N TRP A 219 23.13 6.23 28.87
CA TRP A 219 23.43 7.28 27.89
C TRP A 219 24.69 6.99 27.08
N ARG A 220 25.69 6.33 27.66
CA ARG A 220 26.90 5.89 26.93
C ARG A 220 26.56 4.84 25.89
N LYS A 221 25.68 3.91 26.20
CA LYS A 221 25.16 2.91 25.23
C LYS A 221 24.38 3.61 24.11
N LEU A 222 23.52 4.55 24.46
CA LEU A 222 22.74 5.30 23.48
C LEU A 222 23.62 6.18 22.59
N GLU A 223 24.68 6.75 23.11
CA GLU A 223 25.68 7.50 22.34
C GLU A 223 26.40 6.60 21.33
N LYS A 224 26.88 5.44 21.77
CA LYS A 224 27.52 4.45 20.87
C LYS A 224 26.57 4.03 19.74
N LEU A 225 25.30 3.78 20.06
CA LEU A 225 24.29 3.50 19.04
C LEU A 225 24.15 4.67 18.07
N SER A 226 24.02 5.89 18.59
CA SER A 226 23.89 7.10 17.76
C SER A 226 25.07 7.25 16.80
N ASP A 227 26.31 7.05 17.28
CA ASP A 227 27.51 7.18 16.48
C ASP A 227 27.63 6.09 15.41
N ARG A 228 27.19 4.88 15.71
CA ARG A 228 27.11 3.79 14.74
C ARG A 228 26.09 4.09 13.64
N ILE A 229 24.89 4.50 14.03
CA ILE A 229 23.80 4.77 13.07
C ILE A 229 24.10 5.98 12.19
N ARG A 230 24.80 6.99 12.70
CA ARG A 230 25.27 8.14 11.89
C ARG A 230 26.24 7.77 10.77
N GLN A 231 26.85 6.58 10.81
CA GLN A 231 27.76 6.10 9.79
C GLN A 231 27.05 5.31 8.67
N GLU A 232 25.78 4.96 8.88
CA GLU A 232 25.02 4.20 7.90
C GLU A 232 24.67 5.07 6.69
N PRO A 233 24.74 4.51 5.46
CA PRO A 233 24.32 5.22 4.27
C PRO A 233 22.84 5.62 4.37
N ASN A 234 22.46 6.71 3.78
CA ASN A 234 21.08 7.25 3.80
C ASN A 234 20.63 7.83 5.17
N VAL A 235 21.40 7.73 6.24
CA VAL A 235 21.11 8.42 7.50
C VAL A 235 21.56 9.86 7.40
N ASN A 236 20.61 10.78 7.47
CA ASN A 236 20.87 12.22 7.44
C ASN A 236 21.14 12.76 8.84
N HIS A 237 20.33 12.36 9.82
CA HIS A 237 20.44 12.84 11.18
C HIS A 237 19.94 11.81 12.19
N VAL A 238 20.57 11.80 13.36
CA VAL A 238 20.13 11.04 14.53
C VAL A 238 19.84 12.01 15.66
N THR A 239 18.61 12.02 16.14
CA THR A 239 18.20 12.82 17.29
C THR A 239 18.16 11.94 18.53
N SER A 240 19.03 12.23 19.48
CA SER A 240 19.09 11.54 20.77
C SER A 240 19.20 12.57 21.90
N LEU A 241 18.59 12.28 23.04
CA LEU A 241 18.75 13.09 24.24
C LEU A 241 20.18 13.06 24.81
N SER A 242 21.00 12.07 24.45
CA SER A 242 22.41 12.02 24.84
C SER A 242 23.18 13.28 24.41
N ASP A 243 22.85 13.83 23.22
CA ASP A 243 23.47 15.07 22.74
C ASP A 243 23.09 16.29 23.59
N ILE A 244 21.85 16.31 24.10
CA ILE A 244 21.38 17.38 24.98
C ILE A 244 22.11 17.30 26.32
N ILE A 245 22.24 16.10 26.90
CA ILE A 245 22.97 15.90 28.17
C ILE A 245 24.42 16.32 28.03
N LYS A 246 25.12 15.97 26.96
CA LYS A 246 26.49 16.41 26.69
C LYS A 246 26.61 17.91 26.57
N ARG A 247 25.66 18.56 25.88
CA ARG A 247 25.65 20.05 25.78
C ARG A 247 25.43 20.71 27.13
N LEU A 248 24.54 20.16 27.95
CA LEU A 248 24.32 20.67 29.31
C LEU A 248 25.58 20.51 30.17
N ASN A 249 26.22 19.34 30.12
CA ASN A 249 27.47 19.11 30.85
C ASN A 249 28.55 20.12 30.44
N LYS A 250 28.74 20.35 29.15
CA LYS A 250 29.64 21.35 28.64
C LYS A 250 29.28 22.77 29.13
N ALA A 251 28.01 23.17 29.00
CA ALA A 251 27.55 24.51 29.37
C ALA A 251 27.73 24.79 30.89
N MET A 252 27.41 23.81 31.71
CA MET A 252 27.54 23.91 33.17
C MET A 252 29.01 23.95 33.65
N ASN A 253 29.95 23.52 32.79
CA ASN A 253 31.39 23.60 33.05
C ASN A 253 32.07 24.76 32.29
N GLY A 254 31.35 25.86 32.10
CA GLY A 254 31.91 27.10 31.50
C GLY A 254 32.18 26.98 30.00
N ASP A 255 31.39 26.21 29.29
CA ASP A 255 31.55 25.93 27.85
C ASP A 255 32.86 25.25 27.45
N ASN A 256 33.55 24.62 28.42
CA ASN A 256 34.76 23.88 28.13
C ASN A 256 34.49 22.64 27.26
N PRO A 257 35.12 22.53 26.08
CA PRO A 257 34.93 21.40 25.17
C PRO A 257 35.22 20.02 25.77
N ASP A 258 36.12 19.92 26.75
CA ASP A 258 36.48 18.67 27.42
C ASP A 258 35.31 18.03 28.16
N PHE A 259 34.31 18.83 28.53
CA PHE A 259 33.10 18.38 29.19
C PHE A 259 31.95 18.08 28.21
N TYR A 260 32.19 18.04 26.90
CA TYR A 260 31.20 17.53 25.94
C TYR A 260 31.12 15.99 25.96
N SER A 261 30.72 15.47 27.11
CA SER A 261 30.65 14.05 27.43
C SER A 261 29.45 13.74 28.35
N ILE A 262 29.08 12.48 28.46
CA ILE A 262 28.08 12.04 29.43
C ILE A 262 28.63 12.20 30.84
N PRO A 263 27.88 12.83 31.80
CA PRO A 263 28.28 12.91 33.20
C PRO A 263 28.54 11.55 33.84
N GLU A 264 29.39 11.51 34.86
CA GLU A 264 29.77 10.26 35.49
C GLU A 264 28.78 9.78 36.58
N SER A 265 28.03 10.71 37.19
CA SER A 265 27.10 10.36 38.27
C SER A 265 25.63 10.41 37.88
N ARG A 266 24.84 9.51 38.46
CA ARG A 266 23.40 9.40 38.27
C ARG A 266 22.66 10.66 38.74
N GLU A 267 23.14 11.24 39.83
CA GLU A 267 22.59 12.49 40.41
C GLU A 267 22.78 13.67 39.46
N LEU A 268 23.94 13.76 38.82
CA LEU A 268 24.23 14.84 37.89
C LEU A 268 23.41 14.74 36.61
N VAL A 269 23.23 13.55 36.08
CA VAL A 269 22.31 13.32 34.95
C VAL A 269 20.89 13.74 35.31
N ALA A 270 20.38 13.33 36.48
CA ALA A 270 19.04 13.70 36.93
C ALA A 270 18.89 15.22 37.09
N GLN A 271 19.91 15.90 37.61
CA GLN A 271 19.94 17.36 37.74
C GLN A 271 19.93 18.05 36.38
N TYR A 272 20.67 17.56 35.40
CA TYR A 272 20.68 18.12 34.06
C TYR A 272 19.36 17.93 33.32
N LEU A 273 18.73 16.79 33.45
CA LEU A 273 17.38 16.55 32.91
C LEU A 273 16.35 17.50 33.52
N LEU A 274 16.38 17.68 34.84
CA LEU A 274 15.52 18.63 35.57
C LEU A 274 15.79 20.07 35.14
N LEU A 275 17.08 20.47 35.05
CA LEU A 275 17.46 21.80 34.61
C LEU A 275 16.97 22.07 33.18
N TYR A 276 17.09 21.11 32.28
CA TYR A 276 16.61 21.24 30.92
C TYR A 276 15.08 21.43 30.93
N GLU A 277 14.34 20.59 31.64
CA GLU A 277 12.88 20.65 31.75
C GLU A 277 12.38 22.00 32.26
N LEU A 278 13.09 22.58 33.26
CA LEU A 278 12.78 23.90 33.83
C LEU A 278 13.19 25.07 32.94
N SER A 279 14.11 24.86 32.00
CA SER A 279 14.71 25.93 31.18
C SER A 279 14.04 26.12 29.82
N VAL A 280 13.30 25.10 29.34
CA VAL A 280 12.68 25.16 28.02
C VAL A 280 11.27 25.77 28.09
N PRO A 281 10.86 26.52 27.04
CA PRO A 281 9.49 27.00 26.92
C PRO A 281 8.46 25.87 26.91
N PHE A 282 7.24 26.19 27.33
CA PHE A 282 6.10 25.26 27.28
C PHE A 282 5.94 24.66 25.87
N GLY A 283 5.83 23.33 25.77
CA GLY A 283 5.74 22.58 24.52
C GLY A 283 7.09 22.12 23.95
N LEU A 284 8.21 22.49 24.56
CA LEU A 284 9.55 21.96 24.27
C LEU A 284 10.10 21.09 25.41
N ASP A 285 9.27 20.75 26.37
CA ASP A 285 9.59 19.90 27.49
C ASP A 285 9.94 18.46 27.06
N LEU A 286 10.26 17.63 28.05
CA LEU A 286 10.69 16.25 27.80
C LEU A 286 9.52 15.27 27.58
N ASN A 287 8.26 15.72 27.61
CA ASN A 287 7.09 14.84 27.57
C ASN A 287 6.94 14.07 26.25
N ASP A 288 7.49 14.58 25.16
CA ASP A 288 7.53 13.91 23.87
C ASP A 288 8.77 13.01 23.67
N ARG A 289 9.70 13.01 24.64
CA ARG A 289 11.02 12.37 24.51
C ARG A 289 11.32 11.34 25.59
N ILE A 290 10.66 11.43 26.73
CA ILE A 290 10.83 10.54 27.88
C ILE A 290 9.45 10.09 28.32
N ASN A 291 9.29 8.81 28.67
CA ASN A 291 8.05 8.30 29.23
C ASN A 291 7.86 8.74 30.69
N VAL A 292 6.62 8.68 31.18
CA VAL A 292 6.22 9.14 32.53
C VAL A 292 7.05 8.51 33.65
N ASN A 293 7.43 7.24 33.51
CA ASN A 293 8.21 6.49 34.50
C ASN A 293 9.73 6.73 34.38
N LYS A 294 10.17 7.58 33.47
CA LYS A 294 11.60 7.83 33.19
C LYS A 294 12.38 6.53 32.96
N SER A 295 11.75 5.58 32.28
CA SER A 295 12.32 4.26 31.98
C SER A 295 12.57 4.04 30.49
N ALA A 296 12.29 5.01 29.63
CA ALA A 296 12.56 4.92 28.20
C ALA A 296 12.71 6.32 27.59
N THR A 297 13.51 6.40 26.51
CA THR A 297 13.67 7.62 25.74
C THR A 297 13.38 7.40 24.27
N ARG A 298 12.91 8.47 23.59
CA ARG A 298 12.71 8.50 22.16
C ARG A 298 14.04 8.69 21.44
N PHE A 299 14.27 7.86 20.46
CA PHE A 299 15.40 7.90 19.56
C PHE A 299 14.89 8.00 18.13
N THR A 300 15.25 9.04 17.42
CA THR A 300 14.73 9.32 16.07
C THR A 300 15.86 9.29 15.06
N VAL A 301 15.70 8.52 14.00
CA VAL A 301 16.60 8.48 12.85
C VAL A 301 15.90 9.09 11.65
N THR A 302 16.51 10.13 11.08
CA THR A 302 16.03 10.79 9.87
C THR A 302 16.83 10.32 8.67
N LEU A 303 16.13 9.85 7.63
CA LEU A 303 16.72 9.25 6.45
C LEU A 303 16.47 10.09 5.20
N GLN A 304 17.40 10.03 4.27
CA GLN A 304 17.32 10.68 2.97
C GLN A 304 17.18 9.65 1.86
N ASN A 305 16.09 9.74 1.09
CA ASN A 305 15.81 8.85 -0.05
C ASN A 305 15.85 7.35 0.30
N ALA A 306 15.48 6.99 1.53
CA ALA A 306 15.52 5.60 1.96
C ALA A 306 14.42 4.77 1.28
N SER A 307 14.80 3.62 0.75
CA SER A 307 13.86 2.61 0.29
C SER A 307 13.33 1.80 1.47
N ASN A 308 12.26 1.03 1.25
CA ASN A 308 11.76 0.11 2.27
C ASN A 308 12.80 -0.95 2.70
N ASP A 309 13.72 -1.30 1.80
CA ASP A 309 14.79 -2.25 2.11
C ASP A 309 15.85 -1.59 3.01
N ASP A 310 16.22 -0.33 2.74
CA ASP A 310 17.12 0.44 3.60
C ASP A 310 16.54 0.60 5.01
N LEU A 311 15.22 0.85 5.12
CA LEU A 311 14.52 0.96 6.40
C LEU A 311 14.58 -0.36 7.20
N ARG A 312 14.39 -1.51 6.53
CA ARG A 312 14.46 -2.83 7.16
C ARG A 312 15.87 -3.18 7.60
N GLU A 313 16.88 -2.88 6.76
CA GLU A 313 18.28 -3.11 7.11
C GLU A 313 18.69 -2.30 8.33
N LEU A 314 18.31 -1.02 8.37
CA LEU A 314 18.54 -0.15 9.51
C LEU A 314 17.85 -0.66 10.77
N ASP A 315 16.58 -1.10 10.66
CA ASP A 315 15.85 -1.67 11.78
C ASP A 315 16.53 -2.94 12.32
N GLN A 316 17.00 -3.83 11.46
CA GLN A 316 17.74 -5.02 11.87
C GLN A 316 19.05 -4.67 12.62
N ILE A 317 19.77 -3.66 12.17
CA ILE A 317 20.98 -3.17 12.85
C ILE A 317 20.63 -2.66 14.25
N ILE A 318 19.58 -1.84 14.37
CA ILE A 318 19.16 -1.27 15.64
C ILE A 318 18.63 -2.35 16.59
N GLN A 319 17.78 -3.28 16.11
CA GLN A 319 17.28 -4.40 16.91
C GLN A 319 18.41 -5.30 17.39
N SER A 320 19.37 -5.62 16.53
CA SER A 320 20.53 -6.42 16.93
C SER A 320 21.38 -5.76 18.03
N TYR A 321 21.43 -4.44 18.03
CA TYR A 321 22.10 -3.66 19.09
C TYR A 321 21.30 -3.71 20.40
N PHE A 322 19.97 -3.63 20.33
CA PHE A 322 19.11 -3.75 21.51
C PHE A 322 19.26 -5.11 22.18
N ASP A 323 19.26 -6.18 21.40
CA ASP A 323 19.38 -7.55 21.93
C ASP A 323 20.73 -7.84 22.61
N ASN A 324 21.80 -7.14 22.20
CA ASN A 324 23.14 -7.41 22.67
C ASN A 324 23.66 -6.43 23.75
N GLU A 325 23.24 -5.17 23.71
CA GLU A 325 23.87 -4.10 24.49
C GLU A 325 22.90 -3.39 25.44
N LEU A 326 21.59 -3.46 25.20
CA LEU A 326 20.57 -2.84 26.04
C LEU A 326 19.82 -3.89 26.87
N PRO A 327 19.23 -3.49 28.03
CA PRO A 327 18.51 -4.41 28.90
C PRO A 327 17.19 -4.90 28.30
#